data_6d7c86a57ccafa97a6595f5eb58c2f57
#
_entry.id   6d7c86a57ccafa97a6595f5eb58c2f57
#
_cell.length_a   1.000
_cell.length_b   1.000
_cell.length_c   1.000
_cell.angle_alpha   90.00
_cell.angle_beta   90.00
_cell.angle_gamma   90.00
#
_symmetry.space_group_name_H-M   'P 1'
#
loop_
_entity.id
_entity.type
_entity.pdbx_description
1 polymer ?
#
loop_
_entity_poly.entity_id
_entity_poly.type
_entity_poly.pdbx_seq_one_letter_code
_entity_poly.pdbx_strand_id
1 'polypeptide(L)'
;INVLPDLLFRVRQTCDQLRFVVNPFPQSVEEHFCALMEHQVDMLLTYRLDEYESDSEFLSHIESATVGRERFLPVVGSALAERLPSASPLPYLSYSNFSFANRIILPLYEKTPCELQSVYESSLSEGIVKMLEKGIGMAWVPETLVSEQLKRGTIRRIWEDRPDLSVEVDIKLYRNKTVHRA
;
A
#
# COMPACT_ATOMS: atom_id res chain seq x y z
N ILE A 1 -1.15 -6.26 1.64
CA ILE A 1 -2.08 -5.49 2.49
C ILE A 1 -2.27 -6.25 3.79
N ASN A 2 -1.91 -5.63 4.92
CA ASN A 2 -1.83 -6.28 6.24
C ASN A 2 -3.17 -6.76 6.81
N VAL A 3 -4.31 -6.23 6.32
CA VAL A 3 -5.64 -6.66 6.78
C VAL A 3 -6.09 -8.01 6.22
N LEU A 4 -5.40 -8.55 5.20
CA LEU A 4 -5.82 -9.79 4.55
C LEU A 4 -5.89 -10.99 5.50
N PRO A 5 -4.87 -11.27 6.34
CA PRO A 5 -4.93 -12.40 7.26
C PRO A 5 -6.10 -12.34 8.23
N ASP A 6 -6.37 -11.17 8.81
CA ASP A 6 -7.48 -10.96 9.74
C ASP A 6 -8.84 -11.10 9.05
N LEU A 7 -8.95 -10.58 7.82
CA LEU A 7 -10.15 -10.73 7.01
C LEU A 7 -10.44 -12.21 6.71
N LEU A 8 -9.44 -12.95 6.24
CA LEU A 8 -9.57 -14.38 5.94
C LEU A 8 -9.90 -15.20 7.20
N PHE A 9 -9.26 -14.87 8.34
CA PHE A 9 -9.57 -15.51 9.60
C PHE A 9 -11.05 -15.33 9.99
N ARG A 10 -11.57 -14.11 9.92
CA ARG A 10 -12.98 -13.79 10.21
C ARG A 10 -13.95 -14.54 9.27
N VAL A 11 -13.63 -14.57 7.98
CA VAL A 11 -14.45 -15.28 6.99
C VAL A 11 -14.48 -16.79 7.30
N ARG A 12 -13.36 -17.39 7.67
CA ARG A 12 -13.30 -18.80 8.06
C ARG A 12 -14.07 -19.12 9.33
N GLN A 13 -14.20 -18.18 10.26
CA GLN A 13 -15.08 -18.37 11.44
C GLN A 13 -16.57 -18.53 11.06
N THR A 14 -16.96 -17.96 9.93
CA THR A 14 -18.35 -18.00 9.44
C THR A 14 -18.56 -19.16 8.45
N CYS A 15 -17.54 -19.53 7.68
CA CYS A 15 -17.59 -20.60 6.69
C CYS A 15 -16.23 -21.33 6.66
N ASP A 16 -16.17 -22.46 7.34
CA ASP A 16 -14.95 -23.27 7.52
C ASP A 16 -14.51 -24.04 6.27
N GLN A 17 -15.41 -24.26 5.33
CA GLN A 17 -15.16 -25.02 4.10
C GLN A 17 -14.50 -24.21 2.98
N LEU A 18 -14.36 -22.87 3.14
CA LEU A 18 -13.76 -22.03 2.14
C LEU A 18 -12.25 -22.29 2.00
N ARG A 19 -11.81 -22.46 0.75
CA ARG A 19 -10.40 -22.46 0.38
C ARG A 19 -10.07 -21.13 -0.28
N PHE A 20 -9.06 -20.45 0.22
CA PHE A 20 -8.55 -19.22 -0.38
C PHE A 20 -7.33 -19.50 -1.23
N VAL A 21 -7.30 -18.91 -2.42
CA VAL A 21 -6.14 -18.94 -3.33
C VAL A 21 -5.78 -17.49 -3.64
N VAL A 22 -4.58 -17.08 -3.30
CA VAL A 22 -4.07 -15.75 -3.65
C VAL A 22 -3.41 -15.84 -5.02
N ASN A 23 -3.89 -15.04 -5.97
CA ASN A 23 -3.30 -14.97 -7.31
C ASN A 23 -2.08 -14.03 -7.30
N PRO A 24 -0.85 -14.51 -7.54
CA PRO A 24 0.35 -13.70 -7.52
C PRO A 24 0.72 -13.08 -8.88
N PHE A 25 -0.03 -13.36 -9.94
CA PHE A 25 0.37 -13.02 -11.30
C PHE A 25 0.18 -11.56 -11.70
N PRO A 26 -0.92 -10.84 -11.33
CA PRO A 26 -1.04 -9.44 -11.69
C PRO A 26 0.06 -8.60 -11.04
N GLN A 27 0.74 -7.76 -11.83
CA GLN A 27 1.85 -6.94 -11.37
C GLN A 27 1.53 -5.44 -11.35
N SER A 28 0.61 -5.01 -12.22
CA SER A 28 0.16 -3.62 -12.30
C SER A 28 -1.24 -3.45 -11.70
N VAL A 29 -1.60 -2.20 -11.42
CA VAL A 29 -2.95 -1.84 -10.96
C VAL A 29 -3.99 -2.27 -11.98
N GLU A 30 -3.74 -1.98 -13.26
CA GLU A 30 -4.61 -2.30 -14.37
C GLU A 30 -4.84 -3.80 -14.52
N GLU A 31 -3.76 -4.58 -14.43
CA GLU A 31 -3.86 -6.05 -14.51
C GLU A 31 -4.70 -6.65 -13.39
N HIS A 32 -4.62 -6.10 -12.17
CA HIS A 32 -5.47 -6.54 -11.06
C HIS A 32 -6.96 -6.31 -11.35
N PHE A 33 -7.31 -5.14 -11.86
CA PHE A 33 -8.69 -4.84 -12.20
C PHE A 33 -9.17 -5.61 -13.45
N CYS A 34 -8.31 -5.80 -14.46
CA CYS A 34 -8.61 -6.68 -15.60
C CYS A 34 -8.89 -8.11 -15.15
N ALA A 35 -8.05 -8.68 -14.26
CA ALA A 35 -8.25 -10.03 -13.74
C ALA A 35 -9.61 -10.19 -13.03
N LEU A 36 -10.07 -9.14 -12.32
CA LEU A 36 -11.39 -9.13 -11.70
C LEU A 36 -12.52 -9.03 -12.75
N MET A 37 -12.36 -8.16 -13.75
CA MET A 37 -13.36 -7.96 -14.81
C MET A 37 -13.51 -9.23 -15.68
N GLU A 38 -12.42 -9.93 -15.95
CA GLU A 38 -12.36 -11.15 -16.74
C GLU A 38 -12.68 -12.43 -15.94
N HIS A 39 -13.09 -12.29 -14.68
CA HIS A 39 -13.39 -13.41 -13.77
C HIS A 39 -12.22 -14.39 -13.54
N GLN A 40 -10.98 -13.91 -13.70
CA GLN A 40 -9.78 -14.69 -13.35
C GLN A 40 -9.59 -14.78 -11.82
N VAL A 41 -10.17 -13.84 -11.10
CA VAL A 41 -10.27 -13.82 -9.64
C VAL A 41 -11.70 -13.49 -9.21
N ASP A 42 -12.14 -14.04 -8.08
CA ASP A 42 -13.49 -13.79 -7.55
C ASP A 42 -13.56 -12.42 -6.84
N MET A 43 -12.45 -12.00 -6.23
CA MET A 43 -12.36 -10.79 -5.42
C MET A 43 -10.99 -10.14 -5.58
N LEU A 44 -10.97 -8.81 -5.50
CA LEU A 44 -9.76 -8.00 -5.44
C LEU A 44 -9.75 -7.19 -4.14
N LEU A 45 -8.73 -7.41 -3.30
CA LEU A 45 -8.47 -6.59 -2.12
C LEU A 45 -7.35 -5.61 -2.42
N THR A 46 -7.66 -4.32 -2.39
CA THR A 46 -6.67 -3.27 -2.68
C THR A 46 -6.98 -1.95 -1.98
N TYR A 47 -6.10 -0.98 -2.10
CA TYR A 47 -6.37 0.39 -1.70
C TYR A 47 -7.33 1.06 -2.69
N ARG A 48 -8.18 1.94 -2.17
CA ARG A 48 -9.04 2.78 -2.99
C ARG A 48 -8.19 3.68 -3.91
N LEU A 49 -8.58 3.74 -5.17
CA LEU A 49 -8.07 4.69 -6.15
C LEU A 49 -9.25 5.46 -6.75
N ASP A 50 -9.20 6.78 -6.68
CA ASP A 50 -10.32 7.64 -7.09
C ASP A 50 -10.67 7.50 -8.58
N GLU A 51 -9.68 7.17 -9.42
CA GLU A 51 -9.88 6.95 -10.85
C GLU A 51 -10.85 5.79 -11.15
N TYR A 52 -10.84 4.72 -10.34
CA TYR A 52 -11.77 3.59 -10.46
C TYR A 52 -13.10 3.85 -9.74
N GLU A 53 -13.09 4.58 -8.64
CA GLU A 53 -14.30 4.92 -7.89
C GLU A 53 -15.17 6.00 -8.59
N SER A 54 -14.62 6.71 -9.57
CA SER A 54 -15.33 7.70 -10.38
C SER A 54 -15.71 7.19 -11.77
N ASP A 55 -15.24 6.02 -12.19
CA ASP A 55 -15.55 5.41 -13.47
C ASP A 55 -16.94 4.74 -13.43
N SER A 56 -17.92 5.36 -14.07
CA SER A 56 -19.30 4.86 -14.12
C SER A 56 -19.44 3.54 -14.88
N GLU A 57 -18.64 3.31 -15.90
CA GLU A 57 -18.63 2.04 -16.65
C GLU A 57 -18.09 0.92 -15.77
N PHE A 58 -16.96 1.13 -15.10
CA PHE A 58 -16.39 0.21 -14.13
C PHE A 58 -17.40 -0.13 -13.02
N LEU A 59 -18.00 0.88 -12.39
CA LEU A 59 -18.97 0.73 -11.30
C LEU A 59 -20.29 0.06 -11.74
N SER A 60 -20.61 0.05 -13.03
CA SER A 60 -21.75 -0.70 -13.55
C SER A 60 -21.59 -2.21 -13.38
N HIS A 61 -20.36 -2.73 -13.47
CA HIS A 61 -20.03 -4.15 -13.42
C HIS A 61 -19.48 -4.60 -12.07
N ILE A 62 -18.90 -3.69 -11.30
CA ILE A 62 -18.19 -3.98 -10.06
C ILE A 62 -18.95 -3.39 -8.87
N GLU A 63 -18.97 -4.12 -7.77
CA GLU A 63 -19.35 -3.58 -6.45
C GLU A 63 -18.18 -3.67 -5.50
N SER A 64 -18.15 -2.79 -4.51
CA SER A 64 -17.10 -2.73 -3.52
C SER A 64 -17.62 -2.49 -2.12
N ALA A 65 -16.83 -2.91 -1.14
CA ALA A 65 -17.03 -2.60 0.27
C ALA A 65 -15.73 -2.10 0.89
N THR A 66 -15.80 -1.08 1.74
CA THR A 66 -14.65 -0.67 2.56
C THR A 66 -14.51 -1.67 3.71
N VAL A 67 -13.35 -2.32 3.79
CA VAL A 67 -13.05 -3.35 4.80
C VAL A 67 -12.03 -2.90 5.82
N GLY A 68 -11.45 -1.72 5.65
CA GLY A 68 -10.48 -1.12 6.57
C GLY A 68 -9.96 0.21 6.06
N ARG A 69 -9.01 0.75 6.81
CA ARG A 69 -8.23 1.94 6.45
C ARG A 69 -6.77 1.71 6.73
N GLU A 70 -5.94 2.38 5.97
CA GLU A 70 -4.50 2.37 6.14
C GLU A 70 -3.97 3.79 6.04
N ARG A 71 -2.92 4.07 6.77
CA ARG A 71 -2.22 5.35 6.69
C ARG A 71 -0.78 5.13 6.23
N PHE A 72 -0.39 5.83 5.18
CA PHE A 72 1.01 5.88 4.74
C PHE A 72 1.71 7.02 5.45
N LEU A 73 2.83 6.70 6.09
CA LEU A 73 3.65 7.62 6.86
C LEU A 73 5.03 7.77 6.22
N PRO A 74 5.60 8.98 6.18
CA PRO A 74 7.00 9.18 5.85
C PRO A 74 7.87 8.75 7.04
N VAL A 75 8.75 7.79 6.81
CA VAL A 75 9.59 7.19 7.84
C VAL A 75 11.02 6.99 7.37
N VAL A 76 11.93 6.83 8.34
CA VAL A 76 13.34 6.61 8.11
C VAL A 76 13.88 5.62 9.14
N GLY A 77 14.89 4.84 8.80
CA GLY A 77 15.62 4.05 9.78
C GLY A 77 16.34 4.93 10.80
N SER A 78 16.38 4.51 12.07
CA SER A 78 16.96 5.32 13.17
C SER A 78 18.39 5.77 12.89
N ALA A 79 19.22 4.91 12.28
CA ALA A 79 20.60 5.24 11.94
C ALA A 79 20.73 6.42 10.94
N LEU A 80 19.78 6.55 10.00
CA LEU A 80 19.76 7.68 9.07
C LEU A 80 19.09 8.91 9.71
N ALA A 81 18.11 8.74 10.60
CA ALA A 81 17.42 9.83 11.29
C ALA A 81 18.39 10.80 11.98
N GLU A 82 19.46 10.29 12.55
CA GLU A 82 20.50 11.09 13.23
C GLU A 82 21.32 11.96 12.26
N ARG A 83 21.31 11.64 10.97
CA ARG A 83 22.05 12.33 9.92
C ARG A 83 21.18 13.15 8.97
N LEU A 84 19.86 13.12 9.14
CA LEU A 84 18.91 13.82 8.26
C LEU A 84 19.22 15.30 8.01
N PRO A 85 19.66 16.11 9.03
CA PRO A 85 19.92 17.53 8.81
C PRO A 85 21.01 17.83 7.77
N SER A 86 21.87 16.88 7.47
CA SER A 86 22.98 17.02 6.51
C SER A 86 22.78 16.20 5.23
N ALA A 87 21.73 15.41 5.10
CA ALA A 87 21.47 14.60 3.92
C ALA A 87 20.71 15.42 2.86
N SER A 88 21.38 15.78 1.77
CA SER A 88 20.75 16.40 0.60
C SER A 88 21.54 15.99 -0.67
N PRO A 89 20.89 15.34 -1.63
CA PRO A 89 19.51 14.84 -1.63
C PRO A 89 19.31 13.71 -0.61
N LEU A 90 18.05 13.54 -0.14
CA LEU A 90 17.72 12.49 0.81
C LEU A 90 17.52 11.15 0.09
N PRO A 91 18.26 10.08 0.48
CA PRO A 91 18.06 8.76 -0.10
C PRO A 91 16.63 8.26 0.07
N TYR A 92 16.00 7.83 -1.01
CA TYR A 92 14.61 7.42 -1.05
C TYR A 92 14.43 5.99 -1.55
N LEU A 93 13.61 5.22 -0.83
CA LEU A 93 13.23 3.86 -1.19
C LEU A 93 11.86 3.93 -1.85
N SER A 94 11.84 3.86 -3.18
CA SER A 94 10.65 4.08 -3.99
C SER A 94 9.83 2.81 -4.19
N TYR A 95 8.53 3.00 -4.38
CA TYR A 95 7.69 1.96 -4.96
C TYR A 95 7.81 1.98 -6.48
N SER A 96 7.68 0.80 -7.11
CA SER A 96 7.62 0.73 -8.57
C SER A 96 6.41 1.48 -9.11
N ASN A 97 6.55 2.06 -10.30
CA ASN A 97 5.50 2.89 -10.93
C ASN A 97 4.18 2.14 -11.16
N PHE A 98 4.21 0.81 -11.16
CA PHE A 98 3.04 -0.05 -11.38
C PHE A 98 2.30 -0.41 -10.11
N SER A 99 2.82 -0.05 -8.93
CA SER A 99 2.22 -0.45 -7.65
C SER A 99 1.11 0.50 -7.19
N PHE A 100 0.13 -0.05 -6.50
CA PHE A 100 -0.91 0.73 -5.82
C PHE A 100 -0.33 1.75 -4.84
N ALA A 101 0.71 1.37 -4.09
CA ALA A 101 1.35 2.26 -3.14
C ALA A 101 1.96 3.48 -3.83
N ASN A 102 2.60 3.32 -4.98
CA ASN A 102 3.15 4.45 -5.73
C ASN A 102 2.04 5.44 -6.15
N ARG A 103 0.90 4.94 -6.65
CA ARG A 103 -0.23 5.81 -7.01
C ARG A 103 -0.75 6.65 -5.85
N ILE A 104 -0.75 6.07 -4.65
CA ILE A 104 -1.21 6.75 -3.43
C ILE A 104 -0.22 7.82 -2.98
N ILE A 105 1.09 7.54 -3.03
CA ILE A 105 2.12 8.44 -2.49
C ILE A 105 2.65 9.45 -3.50
N LEU A 106 2.44 9.22 -4.80
CA LEU A 106 2.94 10.11 -5.86
C LEU A 106 2.59 11.61 -5.63
N PRO A 107 1.36 11.98 -5.22
CA PRO A 107 1.02 13.37 -4.94
C PRO A 107 1.76 13.99 -3.75
N LEU A 108 2.43 13.19 -2.92
CA LEU A 108 3.19 13.67 -1.76
C LEU A 108 4.60 14.13 -2.14
N TYR A 109 5.13 13.66 -3.27
CA TYR A 109 6.48 14.02 -3.74
C TYR A 109 6.67 15.51 -3.90
N GLU A 110 5.73 16.20 -4.54
CA GLU A 110 5.81 17.65 -4.79
C GLU A 110 5.74 18.49 -3.51
N LYS A 111 5.28 17.89 -2.42
CA LYS A 111 5.13 18.56 -1.12
C LYS A 111 6.35 18.39 -0.22
N THR A 112 7.32 17.55 -0.62
CA THR A 112 8.49 17.27 0.22
C THR A 112 9.36 18.50 0.43
N PRO A 113 9.90 18.69 1.65
CA PRO A 113 10.72 19.86 1.95
C PRO A 113 12.16 19.78 1.41
N CYS A 114 12.54 18.66 0.80
CA CYS A 114 13.87 18.40 0.26
C CYS A 114 13.81 17.53 -0.99
N GLU A 115 14.88 17.53 -1.75
CA GLU A 115 15.07 16.66 -2.90
C GLU A 115 15.24 15.19 -2.45
N LEU A 116 14.53 14.29 -3.13
CA LEU A 116 14.60 12.85 -2.90
C LEU A 116 15.40 12.20 -4.06
N GLN A 117 16.37 11.35 -3.69
CA GLN A 117 17.12 10.54 -4.64
C GLN A 117 16.73 9.08 -4.48
N SER A 118 16.06 8.50 -5.47
CA SER A 118 15.75 7.06 -5.44
C SER A 118 17.04 6.24 -5.48
N VAL A 119 17.22 5.41 -4.45
CA VAL A 119 18.37 4.50 -4.30
C VAL A 119 17.97 3.03 -4.29
N TYR A 120 16.68 2.76 -4.19
CA TYR A 120 16.10 1.42 -4.21
C TYR A 120 14.66 1.49 -4.69
N GLU A 121 14.23 0.52 -5.48
CA GLU A 121 12.85 0.40 -5.95
C GLU A 121 12.31 -1.00 -5.68
N SER A 122 11.07 -1.09 -5.21
CA SER A 122 10.36 -2.37 -5.00
C SER A 122 8.85 -2.19 -5.10
N SER A 123 8.14 -3.19 -5.59
CA SER A 123 6.68 -3.27 -5.49
C SER A 123 6.19 -3.79 -4.13
N LEU A 124 7.09 -4.33 -3.31
CA LEU A 124 6.78 -4.97 -2.03
C LEU A 124 7.18 -4.07 -0.85
N SER A 125 6.20 -3.65 -0.05
CA SER A 125 6.43 -2.83 1.14
C SER A 125 7.36 -3.50 2.15
N GLU A 126 7.29 -4.82 2.29
CA GLU A 126 8.15 -5.58 3.20
C GLU A 126 9.64 -5.45 2.82
N GLY A 127 9.95 -5.44 1.52
CA GLY A 127 11.31 -5.20 1.03
C GLY A 127 11.81 -3.81 1.40
N ILE A 128 10.95 -2.79 1.23
CA ILE A 128 11.23 -1.41 1.61
C ILE A 128 11.49 -1.30 3.12
N VAL A 129 10.66 -1.93 3.95
CA VAL A 129 10.84 -1.91 5.41
C VAL A 129 12.18 -2.53 5.83
N LYS A 130 12.61 -3.60 5.20
CA LYS A 130 13.93 -4.20 5.48
C LYS A 130 15.08 -3.26 5.14
N MET A 131 14.97 -2.46 4.09
CA MET A 131 15.97 -1.45 3.73
C MET A 131 15.93 -0.25 4.69
N LEU A 132 14.73 0.17 5.15
CA LEU A 132 14.58 1.18 6.20
C LEU A 132 15.30 0.76 7.49
N GLU A 133 15.12 -0.48 7.96
CA GLU A 133 15.79 -1.02 9.14
C GLU A 133 17.32 -0.99 9.01
N LYS A 134 17.85 -1.07 7.79
CA LYS A 134 19.29 -0.94 7.50
C LYS A 134 19.75 0.54 7.41
N GLY A 135 18.85 1.50 7.52
CA GLY A 135 19.18 2.92 7.44
C GLY A 135 19.59 3.39 6.03
N ILE A 136 19.12 2.72 4.98
CA ILE A 136 19.52 3.01 3.58
C ILE A 136 18.84 4.27 3.06
N GLY A 137 17.61 4.56 3.49
CA GLY A 137 16.86 5.72 3.01
C GLY A 137 15.62 6.01 3.83
N MET A 138 14.79 6.90 3.31
CA MET A 138 13.43 7.15 3.79
C MET A 138 12.42 6.49 2.84
N ALA A 139 11.22 6.28 3.31
CA ALA A 139 10.09 5.83 2.48
C ALA A 139 8.75 6.27 3.08
N TRP A 140 7.70 6.27 2.27
CA TRP A 140 6.32 6.17 2.78
C TRP A 140 5.94 4.70 2.88
N VAL A 141 5.46 4.28 4.03
CA VAL A 141 5.03 2.90 4.25
C VAL A 141 3.72 2.84 5.02
N PRO A 142 2.94 1.76 4.88
CA PRO A 142 1.78 1.52 5.71
C PRO A 142 2.15 1.55 7.20
N GLU A 143 1.42 2.34 8.01
CA GLU A 143 1.67 2.45 9.45
C GLU A 143 1.52 1.10 10.15
N THR A 144 0.54 0.31 9.73
CA THR A 144 0.31 -1.04 10.30
C THR A 144 1.51 -1.96 10.10
N LEU A 145 2.24 -1.81 8.99
CA LEU A 145 3.41 -2.64 8.66
C LEU A 145 4.63 -2.33 9.53
N VAL A 146 4.76 -1.09 10.01
CA VAL A 146 5.93 -0.63 10.78
C VAL A 146 5.62 -0.31 12.24
N SER A 147 4.42 -0.67 12.72
CA SER A 147 3.95 -0.34 14.06
C SER A 147 4.91 -0.83 15.16
N GLU A 148 5.45 -2.03 15.04
CA GLU A 148 6.40 -2.59 16.00
C GLU A 148 7.77 -1.90 15.93
N GLN A 149 8.24 -1.57 14.72
CA GLN A 149 9.50 -0.87 14.52
C GLN A 149 9.43 0.58 15.06
N LEU A 150 8.29 1.24 14.89
CA LEU A 150 8.04 2.57 15.47
C LEU A 150 8.08 2.51 17.02
N LYS A 151 7.40 1.53 17.64
CA LYS A 151 7.43 1.33 19.09
C LYS A 151 8.84 1.05 19.62
N ARG A 152 9.64 0.26 18.89
CA ARG A 152 11.03 -0.08 19.25
C ARG A 152 12.01 1.05 18.91
N GLY A 153 11.61 2.07 18.16
CA GLY A 153 12.46 3.17 17.72
C GLY A 153 13.51 2.79 16.67
N THR A 154 13.41 1.61 16.03
CA THR A 154 14.30 1.19 14.93
C THR A 154 13.95 1.89 13.61
N ILE A 155 12.69 2.30 13.47
CA ILE A 155 12.19 3.19 12.43
C ILE A 155 11.56 4.38 13.13
N ARG A 156 11.71 5.58 12.57
CA ARG A 156 11.15 6.83 13.11
C ARG A 156 10.35 7.55 12.05
N ARG A 157 9.29 8.22 12.46
CA ARG A 157 8.58 9.16 11.60
C ARG A 157 9.45 10.39 11.37
N ILE A 158 9.33 10.95 10.17
CA ILE A 158 9.93 12.24 9.82
C ILE A 158 8.82 13.20 9.40
N TRP A 159 9.10 14.51 9.48
CA TRP A 159 8.17 15.57 9.12
C TRP A 159 6.83 15.46 9.89
N GLU A 160 6.92 15.21 11.20
CA GLU A 160 5.74 15.05 12.07
C GLU A 160 4.88 16.31 12.15
N ASP A 161 5.48 17.47 11.92
CA ASP A 161 4.84 18.79 11.81
C ASP A 161 4.15 19.03 10.46
N ARG A 162 4.28 18.09 9.51
CA ARG A 162 3.73 18.14 8.16
C ARG A 162 2.71 17.02 7.94
N PRO A 163 1.47 17.16 8.46
CA PRO A 163 0.43 16.16 8.31
C PRO A 163 0.04 15.92 6.84
N ASP A 164 0.26 16.93 5.97
CA ASP A 164 0.03 16.86 4.52
C ASP A 164 0.98 15.90 3.79
N LEU A 165 2.03 15.42 4.45
CA LEU A 165 2.95 14.37 3.96
C LEU A 165 2.55 12.96 4.40
N SER A 166 1.41 12.79 5.07
CA SER A 166 0.80 11.50 5.36
C SER A 166 -0.53 11.40 4.63
N VAL A 167 -0.91 10.21 4.20
CA VAL A 167 -2.19 9.98 3.52
C VAL A 167 -2.92 8.80 4.12
N GLU A 168 -4.20 8.99 4.42
CA GLU A 168 -5.11 7.91 4.82
C GLU A 168 -5.88 7.44 3.58
N VAL A 169 -6.01 6.14 3.41
CA VAL A 169 -6.67 5.50 2.27
C VAL A 169 -7.56 4.36 2.74
N ASP A 170 -8.74 4.24 2.15
CA ASP A 170 -9.62 3.12 2.37
C ASP A 170 -9.05 1.85 1.76
N ILE A 171 -9.22 0.72 2.44
CA ILE A 171 -8.98 -0.61 1.91
C ILE A 171 -10.32 -1.14 1.41
N LYS A 172 -10.37 -1.47 0.13
CA LYS A 172 -11.56 -1.91 -0.57
C LYS A 172 -11.46 -3.37 -0.96
N LEU A 173 -12.57 -4.07 -0.81
CA LEU A 173 -12.81 -5.39 -1.39
C LEU A 173 -13.78 -5.21 -2.54
N TYR A 174 -13.33 -5.54 -3.75
CA TYR A 174 -14.11 -5.47 -4.97
C TYR A 174 -14.53 -6.86 -5.41
N ARG A 175 -15.73 -6.98 -6.01
CA ARG A 175 -16.16 -8.18 -6.73
C ARG A 175 -16.94 -7.81 -7.99
N ASN A 176 -16.95 -8.69 -8.96
CA ASN A 176 -17.80 -8.56 -10.13
C ASN A 176 -19.26 -8.86 -9.73
N LYS A 177 -20.21 -8.04 -10.20
CA LYS A 177 -21.66 -8.23 -9.94
C LYS A 177 -22.22 -9.46 -10.63
N THR A 178 -21.66 -9.80 -11.80
CA THR A 178 -22.02 -11.00 -12.55
C THR A 178 -21.28 -12.21 -11.95
N VAL A 179 -21.96 -12.96 -11.09
CA VAL A 179 -21.43 -14.21 -10.56
C VAL A 179 -21.61 -15.27 -11.62
N HIS A 180 -20.54 -15.68 -12.31
CA HIS A 180 -20.53 -16.96 -13.01
C HIS A 180 -20.52 -18.09 -11.97
N ARG A 181 -21.69 -18.66 -11.68
CA ARG A 181 -21.73 -19.95 -10.98
C ARG A 181 -21.22 -21.00 -11.97
N ALA A 182 -20.00 -21.49 -11.74
CA ALA A 182 -19.54 -22.73 -12.36
C ALA A 182 -20.24 -23.92 -11.71
#